data_aec58329cfed53c7f0283186a0f8c289
#
_entry.id   aec58329cfed53c7f0283186a0f8c289
#
_cell.length_a   1.000
_cell.length_b   1.000
_cell.length_c   1.000
_cell.angle_alpha   90.00
_cell.angle_beta   90.00
_cell.angle_gamma   90.00
#
_symmetry.space_group_name_H-M   'P 1'
#
loop_
_entity.id
_entity.type
_entity.pdbx_description
1 polymer ?
#
loop_
_entity_poly.entity_id
_entity_poly.type
_entity_poly.pdbx_seq_one_letter_code
_entity_poly.pdbx_strand_id
1 'polypeptide(L)'
;MMKKRFTIRARVESRAKASPYLKQPGDAVIVDRHGPRWLVLSCPCGCGAEVTVNLDRRAGPAWRIYESPKGTSVYPSVWRDTDCESHFIIWRDDILMFGQRYGESWIDEADAGEGELMQRVLERLSDSEKSAEEISDQIPNSEPWDVLHCCRRLCLQGKAIEGTELARGRFRRIE
;
A
#
# COMPACT_ATOMS: atom_id res chain seq x y z
N MET A 1 -20.71 -4.78 5.36
CA MET A 1 -19.78 -5.51 4.45
C MET A 1 -18.56 -5.91 5.28
N MET A 2 -18.14 -7.19 5.31
CA MET A 2 -16.98 -7.59 6.11
C MET A 2 -15.71 -7.01 5.51
N LYS A 3 -14.99 -6.16 6.26
CA LYS A 3 -13.64 -5.74 5.90
C LYS A 3 -12.76 -7.00 5.79
N LYS A 4 -12.05 -7.15 4.69
CA LYS A 4 -11.07 -8.22 4.53
C LYS A 4 -9.79 -7.80 5.26
N ARG A 5 -9.24 -8.71 6.06
CA ARG A 5 -8.06 -8.42 6.89
C ARG A 5 -6.82 -9.05 6.29
N PHE A 6 -5.73 -8.31 6.30
CA PHE A 6 -4.40 -8.80 6.05
C PHE A 6 -3.77 -9.28 7.34
N THR A 7 -3.17 -10.48 7.33
CA THR A 7 -2.54 -11.03 8.52
C THR A 7 -1.27 -11.79 8.16
N ILE A 8 -0.13 -11.34 8.64
CA ILE A 8 1.13 -12.09 8.54
C ILE A 8 1.09 -13.23 9.55
N ARG A 9 0.98 -14.46 9.05
CA ARG A 9 0.87 -15.69 9.85
C ARG A 9 2.21 -16.26 10.26
N ALA A 10 3.24 -16.09 9.42
CA ALA A 10 4.58 -16.64 9.67
C ALA A 10 5.65 -15.91 8.86
N ARG A 11 6.90 -16.08 9.29
CA ARG A 11 8.11 -15.85 8.50
C ARG A 11 8.77 -17.22 8.27
N VAL A 12 9.11 -17.55 7.04
CA VAL A 12 9.64 -18.86 6.64
C VAL A 12 10.87 -18.70 5.74
N GLU A 13 11.73 -19.70 5.68
CA GLU A 13 12.99 -19.67 4.93
C GLU A 13 12.80 -19.98 3.42
N SER A 14 11.67 -20.56 3.04
CA SER A 14 11.39 -20.91 1.65
C SER A 14 9.90 -20.83 1.32
N ARG A 15 9.61 -20.55 0.05
CA ARG A 15 8.22 -20.49 -0.45
C ARG A 15 7.46 -21.81 -0.22
N ALA A 16 8.14 -22.95 -0.34
CA ALA A 16 7.50 -24.27 -0.12
C ALA A 16 6.96 -24.44 1.29
N LYS A 17 7.45 -23.68 2.27
CA LYS A 17 6.96 -23.70 3.66
C LYS A 17 5.81 -22.71 3.90
N ALA A 18 5.36 -21.94 2.90
CA ALA A 18 4.34 -20.88 3.09
C ALA A 18 2.91 -21.44 3.12
N SER A 19 2.55 -22.35 2.22
CA SER A 19 1.18 -22.82 1.99
C SER A 19 0.45 -23.31 3.27
N PRO A 20 1.08 -23.99 4.24
CA PRO A 20 0.39 -24.41 5.47
C PRO A 20 -0.20 -23.27 6.31
N TYR A 21 0.29 -22.06 6.14
CA TYR A 21 -0.15 -20.86 6.87
C TYR A 21 -1.21 -20.05 6.12
N LEU A 22 -1.44 -20.31 4.82
CA LEU A 22 -2.34 -19.55 3.94
C LEU A 22 -3.72 -20.20 3.90
N LYS A 23 -4.44 -20.18 5.03
CA LYS A 23 -5.71 -20.89 5.21
C LYS A 23 -6.94 -20.09 4.84
N GLN A 24 -6.85 -18.77 4.94
CA GLN A 24 -7.97 -17.86 4.69
C GLN A 24 -7.55 -16.72 3.75
N PRO A 25 -8.49 -16.14 2.98
CA PRO A 25 -8.22 -14.96 2.18
C PRO A 25 -7.61 -13.83 3.00
N GLY A 26 -6.45 -13.31 2.59
CA GLY A 26 -5.70 -12.29 3.32
C GLY A 26 -4.64 -12.81 4.28
N ASP A 27 -4.56 -14.14 4.53
CA ASP A 27 -3.41 -14.72 5.22
C ASP A 27 -2.14 -14.55 4.39
N ALA A 28 -1.05 -14.17 5.04
CA ALA A 28 0.21 -13.88 4.39
C ALA A 28 1.41 -14.49 5.13
N VAL A 29 2.47 -14.75 4.38
CA VAL A 29 3.75 -15.26 4.88
C VAL A 29 4.88 -14.46 4.25
N ILE A 30 5.84 -14.03 5.06
CA ILE A 30 7.09 -13.46 4.57
C ILE A 30 8.11 -14.59 4.40
N VAL A 31 8.64 -14.72 3.19
CA VAL A 31 9.76 -15.61 2.91
C VAL A 31 11.04 -14.82 3.10
N ASP A 32 11.84 -15.23 4.07
CA ASP A 32 13.08 -14.56 4.48
C ASP A 32 14.31 -15.36 4.03
N ARG A 33 15.21 -14.72 3.28
CA ARG A 33 16.51 -15.26 2.85
C ARG A 33 17.57 -14.18 2.98
N HIS A 34 18.14 -14.04 4.15
CA HIS A 34 19.06 -12.94 4.48
C HIS A 34 18.39 -11.56 4.30
N GLY A 35 17.12 -11.46 4.69
CA GLY A 35 16.20 -10.37 4.53
C GLY A 35 14.91 -10.76 3.79
N PRO A 36 13.87 -9.95 3.89
CA PRO A 36 12.60 -10.21 3.22
C PRO A 36 12.77 -10.38 1.71
N ARG A 37 12.38 -11.55 1.20
CA ARG A 37 12.53 -11.91 -0.21
C ARG A 37 11.21 -11.85 -0.96
N TRP A 38 10.17 -12.47 -0.40
CA TRP A 38 8.83 -12.48 -0.96
C TRP A 38 7.78 -12.34 0.12
N LEU A 39 6.68 -11.70 -0.22
CA LEU A 39 5.42 -11.81 0.47
C LEU A 39 4.55 -12.77 -0.35
N VAL A 40 4.12 -13.87 0.29
CA VAL A 40 3.17 -14.82 -0.28
C VAL A 40 1.87 -14.67 0.49
N LEU A 41 0.77 -14.43 -0.22
CA LEU A 41 -0.54 -14.26 0.42
C LEU A 41 -1.63 -15.07 -0.28
N SER A 42 -2.60 -15.53 0.49
CA SER A 42 -3.84 -16.09 -0.03
C SER A 42 -4.67 -14.96 -0.64
N CYS A 43 -5.06 -15.12 -1.91
CA CYS A 43 -5.75 -14.07 -2.65
C CYS A 43 -6.99 -13.58 -1.89
N PRO A 44 -7.09 -12.27 -1.63
CA PRO A 44 -8.20 -11.74 -0.82
C PRO A 44 -9.57 -11.83 -1.51
N CYS A 45 -9.63 -12.10 -2.82
CA CYS A 45 -10.91 -12.34 -3.49
C CYS A 45 -11.59 -13.65 -3.05
N GLY A 46 -10.81 -14.61 -2.51
CA GLY A 46 -11.32 -15.92 -2.10
C GLY A 46 -11.22 -17.02 -3.17
N CYS A 47 -10.53 -16.77 -4.29
CA CYS A 47 -10.35 -17.77 -5.36
C CYS A 47 -9.42 -18.93 -4.99
N GLY A 48 -8.79 -18.91 -3.80
CA GLY A 48 -7.88 -19.95 -3.33
C GLY A 48 -6.46 -19.87 -3.90
N ALA A 49 -6.17 -18.90 -4.79
CA ALA A 49 -4.85 -18.75 -5.36
C ALA A 49 -3.87 -18.07 -4.39
N GLU A 50 -2.59 -18.42 -4.50
CA GLU A 50 -1.49 -17.74 -3.85
C GLU A 50 -0.97 -16.60 -4.73
N VAL A 51 -0.83 -15.41 -4.16
CA VAL A 51 -0.22 -14.23 -4.79
C VAL A 51 1.16 -14.05 -4.19
N THR A 52 2.18 -13.91 -5.03
CA THR A 52 3.55 -13.68 -4.58
C THR A 52 4.06 -12.36 -5.12
N VAL A 53 4.51 -11.48 -4.24
CA VAL A 53 5.14 -10.21 -4.60
C VAL A 53 6.60 -10.18 -4.14
N ASN A 54 7.46 -9.58 -4.97
CA ASN A 54 8.87 -9.43 -4.67
C ASN A 54 9.09 -8.34 -3.62
N LEU A 55 9.87 -8.62 -2.56
CA LEU A 55 10.28 -7.65 -1.55
C LEU A 55 11.75 -7.25 -1.69
N ASP A 56 12.51 -7.93 -2.54
CA ASP A 56 13.96 -7.71 -2.69
C ASP A 56 14.25 -6.80 -3.88
N ARG A 57 14.59 -5.55 -3.60
CA ARG A 57 14.96 -4.55 -4.62
C ARG A 57 16.13 -4.95 -5.51
N ARG A 58 17.01 -5.86 -5.03
CA ARG A 58 18.12 -6.38 -5.83
C ARG A 58 17.67 -7.29 -6.98
N ALA A 59 16.44 -7.81 -6.89
CA ALA A 59 15.84 -8.68 -7.90
C ALA A 59 14.90 -7.94 -8.86
N GLY A 60 14.85 -6.61 -8.84
CA GLY A 60 14.01 -5.78 -9.69
C GLY A 60 12.95 -5.00 -8.91
N PRO A 61 11.87 -4.57 -9.58
CA PRO A 61 10.78 -3.85 -8.90
C PRO A 61 10.28 -4.63 -7.69
N ALA A 62 10.18 -3.96 -6.56
CA ALA A 62 9.85 -4.58 -5.30
C ALA A 62 8.82 -3.79 -4.52
N TRP A 63 7.92 -4.51 -3.84
CA TRP A 63 7.00 -3.95 -2.86
C TRP A 63 7.73 -3.65 -1.55
N ARG A 64 7.22 -2.69 -0.82
CA ARG A 64 7.68 -2.36 0.53
C ARG A 64 6.62 -2.73 1.56
N ILE A 65 7.06 -3.26 2.71
CA ILE A 65 6.22 -3.52 3.87
C ILE A 65 6.51 -2.44 4.91
N TYR A 66 5.47 -1.86 5.47
CA TYR A 66 5.51 -0.88 6.54
C TYR A 66 4.77 -1.48 7.74
N GLU A 67 5.47 -1.62 8.85
CA GLU A 67 4.91 -2.11 10.11
C GLU A 67 4.85 -0.93 11.09
N SER A 68 3.67 -0.65 11.62
CA SER A 68 3.43 0.45 12.55
C SER A 68 2.46 0.02 13.66
N PRO A 69 2.32 0.80 14.74
CA PRO A 69 1.26 0.54 15.73
C PRO A 69 -0.16 0.57 15.16
N LYS A 70 -0.36 1.18 14.00
CA LYS A 70 -1.64 1.23 13.29
C LYS A 70 -1.93 -0.03 12.46
N GLY A 71 -0.95 -0.92 12.30
CA GLY A 71 -1.03 -2.14 11.49
C GLY A 71 0.04 -2.18 10.39
N THR A 72 -0.09 -3.17 9.53
CA THR A 72 0.84 -3.44 8.42
C THR A 72 0.28 -2.92 7.11
N SER A 73 1.11 -2.23 6.34
CA SER A 73 0.80 -1.75 5.00
C SER A 73 1.78 -2.30 3.97
N VAL A 74 1.31 -2.50 2.75
CA VAL A 74 2.13 -2.94 1.62
C VAL A 74 1.96 -1.96 0.47
N TYR A 75 3.05 -1.43 -0.06
CA TYR A 75 3.06 -0.48 -1.17
C TYR A 75 3.98 -0.96 -2.31
N PRO A 76 3.61 -0.79 -3.57
CA PRO A 76 2.35 -0.25 -4.09
C PRO A 76 1.16 -1.23 -3.99
N SER A 77 0.06 -0.95 -4.70
CA SER A 77 -1.07 -1.87 -4.83
C SER A 77 -0.63 -3.19 -5.48
N VAL A 78 -1.34 -4.26 -5.17
CA VAL A 78 -1.12 -5.57 -5.78
C VAL A 78 -2.19 -5.79 -6.84
N TRP A 79 -1.75 -6.03 -8.06
CA TRP A 79 -2.62 -6.40 -9.17
C TRP A 79 -2.23 -7.78 -9.67
N ARG A 80 -3.23 -8.64 -9.75
CA ARG A 80 -3.12 -9.95 -10.35
C ARG A 80 -3.81 -9.90 -11.72
N ASP A 81 -3.03 -10.02 -12.78
CA ASP A 81 -3.45 -9.93 -14.18
C ASP A 81 -3.91 -11.27 -14.77
N THR A 82 -4.05 -12.30 -13.93
CA THR A 82 -4.44 -13.65 -14.32
C THR A 82 -5.62 -14.13 -13.49
N ASP A 83 -6.43 -15.02 -14.05
CA ASP A 83 -7.57 -15.70 -13.43
C ASP A 83 -8.62 -14.76 -12.82
N CYS A 84 -8.44 -14.36 -11.55
CA CYS A 84 -9.44 -13.58 -10.82
C CYS A 84 -9.30 -12.06 -11.01
N GLU A 85 -8.26 -11.58 -11.70
CA GLU A 85 -7.98 -10.17 -11.98
C GLU A 85 -8.07 -9.26 -10.75
N SER A 86 -7.72 -9.82 -9.57
CA SER A 86 -7.83 -9.08 -8.31
C SER A 86 -6.83 -7.94 -8.23
N HIS A 87 -7.32 -6.74 -7.98
CA HIS A 87 -6.52 -5.56 -7.70
C HIS A 87 -6.87 -5.02 -6.32
N PHE A 88 -5.88 -4.83 -5.44
CA PHE A 88 -6.11 -4.43 -4.06
C PHE A 88 -4.94 -3.66 -3.44
N ILE A 89 -5.27 -2.91 -2.39
CA ILE A 89 -4.34 -2.22 -1.50
C ILE A 89 -4.33 -2.95 -0.17
N ILE A 90 -3.16 -3.03 0.47
CA ILE A 90 -3.04 -3.42 1.88
C ILE A 90 -2.60 -2.18 2.66
N TRP A 91 -3.48 -1.70 3.55
CA TRP A 91 -3.23 -0.51 4.35
C TRP A 91 -3.74 -0.71 5.77
N ARG A 92 -2.82 -0.66 6.74
CA ARG A 92 -3.11 -0.80 8.19
C ARG A 92 -3.90 -2.08 8.52
N ASP A 93 -3.44 -3.22 8.00
CA ASP A 93 -4.07 -4.54 8.05
C ASP A 93 -5.41 -4.65 7.33
N ASP A 94 -5.97 -3.61 6.75
CA ASP A 94 -7.16 -3.68 5.92
C ASP A 94 -6.80 -3.97 4.46
N ILE A 95 -7.60 -4.80 3.80
CA ILE A 95 -7.50 -5.06 2.36
C ILE A 95 -8.63 -4.32 1.65
N LEU A 96 -8.26 -3.39 0.78
CA LEU A 96 -9.17 -2.59 -0.02
C LEU A 96 -9.15 -3.10 -1.46
N MET A 97 -10.26 -3.71 -1.92
CA MET A 97 -10.39 -4.28 -3.27
C MET A 97 -10.85 -3.22 -4.26
N PHE A 98 -10.16 -3.09 -5.40
CA PHE A 98 -10.65 -2.26 -6.50
C PHE A 98 -11.82 -2.94 -7.23
N GLY A 99 -12.72 -2.12 -7.81
CA GLY A 99 -13.88 -2.62 -8.56
C GLY A 99 -15.07 -3.07 -7.71
N GLN A 100 -14.90 -3.28 -6.41
CA GLN A 100 -16.01 -3.27 -5.48
C GLN A 100 -16.26 -1.80 -5.14
N ARG A 101 -17.50 -1.31 -5.21
CA ARG A 101 -17.88 0.06 -4.88
C ARG A 101 -17.49 0.39 -3.43
N TYR A 102 -16.22 0.66 -3.22
CA TYR A 102 -15.79 1.46 -2.09
C TYR A 102 -16.05 2.90 -2.54
N GLY A 103 -17.16 3.44 -2.06
CA GLY A 103 -17.41 4.85 -2.19
C GLY A 103 -16.18 5.63 -1.70
N GLU A 104 -16.09 6.87 -2.07
CA GLU A 104 -15.07 7.86 -1.73
C GLU A 104 -14.74 7.97 -0.22
N SER A 105 -15.41 7.16 0.63
CA SER A 105 -15.38 7.19 2.08
C SER A 105 -14.04 6.85 2.75
N TRP A 106 -13.12 6.15 2.08
CA TRP A 106 -11.79 5.94 2.67
C TRP A 106 -10.96 7.24 2.72
N ILE A 107 -11.36 8.25 1.93
CA ILE A 107 -10.78 9.60 1.94
C ILE A 107 -11.30 10.40 3.13
N ASP A 108 -12.48 10.08 3.66
CA ASP A 108 -13.20 10.91 4.65
C ASP A 108 -12.95 10.48 6.11
N GLU A 109 -12.45 9.27 6.36
CA GLU A 109 -12.09 8.81 7.72
C GLU A 109 -10.72 9.38 8.13
N ALA A 110 -10.65 10.69 8.33
CA ALA A 110 -9.43 11.35 8.82
C ALA A 110 -9.22 11.04 10.30
N ASP A 111 -8.17 10.28 10.59
CA ASP A 111 -7.65 10.12 11.95
C ASP A 111 -7.02 11.45 12.42
N ALA A 112 -7.18 11.80 13.69
CA ALA A 112 -6.74 13.09 14.28
C ALA A 112 -5.22 13.40 14.11
N GLY A 113 -4.41 12.41 13.72
CA GLY A 113 -2.98 12.56 13.40
C GLY A 113 -2.66 13.03 11.97
N GLU A 114 -3.64 13.10 11.08
CA GLU A 114 -3.39 13.42 9.66
C GLU A 114 -3.09 14.90 9.42
N GLY A 115 -3.55 15.80 10.27
CA GLY A 115 -3.29 17.25 10.16
C GLY A 115 -1.80 17.59 10.20
N GLU A 116 -1.05 16.97 11.11
CA GLU A 116 0.40 17.17 11.21
C GLU A 116 1.12 16.54 10.00
N LEU A 117 0.74 15.32 9.61
CA LEU A 117 1.32 14.69 8.43
C LEU A 117 1.02 15.49 7.16
N MET A 118 -0.20 15.97 6.99
CA MET A 118 -0.61 16.77 5.83
C MET A 118 0.21 18.07 5.72
N GLN A 119 0.51 18.73 6.85
CA GLN A 119 1.38 19.90 6.88
C GLN A 119 2.80 19.54 6.44
N ARG A 120 3.36 18.45 6.96
CA ARG A 120 4.70 17.95 6.58
C ARG A 120 4.76 17.55 5.11
N VAL A 121 3.71 16.95 4.57
CA VAL A 121 3.58 16.62 3.14
C VAL A 121 3.59 17.90 2.30
N LEU A 122 2.80 18.92 2.67
CA LEU A 122 2.76 20.20 1.97
C LEU A 122 4.14 20.88 1.92
N GLU A 123 4.92 20.78 3.00
CA GLU A 123 6.30 21.31 3.08
C GLU A 123 7.30 20.57 2.17
N ARG A 124 7.02 19.32 1.81
CA ARG A 124 7.86 18.49 0.92
C ARG A 124 7.44 18.57 -0.56
N LEU A 125 6.24 19.06 -0.82
CA LEU A 125 5.80 19.37 -2.18
C LEU A 125 6.52 20.62 -2.69
N SER A 126 6.91 20.59 -3.96
CA SER A 126 7.54 21.67 -4.70
C SER A 126 6.90 21.76 -6.09
N ASP A 127 7.42 22.59 -6.96
CA ASP A 127 6.98 22.73 -8.35
C ASP A 127 7.25 21.47 -9.18
N SER A 128 8.23 20.64 -8.73
CA SER A 128 8.51 19.36 -9.37
C SER A 128 7.55 18.27 -8.87
N GLU A 129 7.10 17.44 -9.80
CA GLU A 129 6.21 16.31 -9.50
C GLU A 129 6.95 15.21 -8.75
N LYS A 130 6.40 14.80 -7.59
CA LYS A 130 6.90 13.71 -6.74
C LYS A 130 5.82 12.68 -6.51
N SER A 131 6.20 11.40 -6.46
CA SER A 131 5.30 10.33 -6.03
C SER A 131 5.10 10.34 -4.50
N ALA A 132 4.04 9.70 -4.04
CA ALA A 132 3.81 9.52 -2.60
C ALA A 132 4.96 8.78 -1.90
N GLU A 133 5.61 7.84 -2.60
CA GLU A 133 6.78 7.12 -2.11
C GLU A 133 7.98 8.05 -1.92
N GLU A 134 8.30 8.87 -2.93
CA GLU A 134 9.39 9.85 -2.88
C GLU A 134 9.20 10.89 -1.76
N ILE A 135 7.95 11.29 -1.51
CA ILE A 135 7.60 12.22 -0.41
C ILE A 135 7.72 11.50 0.93
N SER A 136 7.19 10.28 1.03
CA SER A 136 7.24 9.46 2.25
C SER A 136 8.68 9.19 2.70
N ASP A 137 9.60 8.92 1.76
CA ASP A 137 11.02 8.72 2.05
C ASP A 137 11.69 9.97 2.69
N GLN A 138 11.09 11.15 2.56
CA GLN A 138 11.56 12.41 3.15
C GLN A 138 10.89 12.74 4.50
N ILE A 139 9.92 11.94 4.94
CA ILE A 139 9.15 12.19 6.15
C ILE A 139 9.31 11.01 7.10
N PRO A 140 10.05 11.16 8.23
CA PRO A 140 10.20 10.09 9.20
C PRO A 140 8.86 9.56 9.71
N ASN A 141 8.76 8.24 9.86
CA ASN A 141 7.59 7.52 10.37
C ASN A 141 6.31 7.71 9.55
N SER A 142 6.43 8.02 8.25
CA SER A 142 5.30 8.03 7.32
C SER A 142 5.34 6.81 6.40
N GLU A 143 4.20 6.47 5.83
CA GLU A 143 4.07 5.44 4.80
C GLU A 143 3.39 6.01 3.54
N PRO A 144 3.69 5.48 2.35
CA PRO A 144 3.20 6.08 1.10
C PRO A 144 1.68 6.16 0.98
N TRP A 145 0.91 5.24 1.58
CA TRP A 145 -0.56 5.32 1.54
C TRP A 145 -1.09 6.51 2.33
N ASP A 146 -0.53 6.78 3.51
CA ASP A 146 -0.89 7.95 4.30
C ASP A 146 -0.51 9.26 3.57
N VAL A 147 0.67 9.27 2.95
CA VAL A 147 1.14 10.42 2.15
C VAL A 147 0.27 10.62 0.91
N LEU A 148 -0.10 9.55 0.20
CA LEU A 148 -1.01 9.62 -0.95
C LEU A 148 -2.37 10.20 -0.56
N HIS A 149 -2.90 9.77 0.59
CA HIS A 149 -4.14 10.30 1.13
C HIS A 149 -4.01 11.81 1.41
N CYS A 150 -2.93 12.25 2.09
CA CYS A 150 -2.66 13.66 2.33
C CYS A 150 -2.54 14.47 1.03
N CYS A 151 -1.81 13.97 0.04
CA CYS A 151 -1.66 14.62 -1.26
C CYS A 151 -3.01 14.85 -1.94
N ARG A 152 -3.88 13.84 -1.97
CA ARG A 152 -5.23 13.96 -2.56
C ARG A 152 -6.11 14.96 -1.81
N ARG A 153 -6.04 14.98 -0.48
CA ARG A 153 -6.74 16.01 0.32
C ARG A 153 -6.20 17.41 0.03
N LEU A 154 -4.90 17.57 -0.13
CA LEU A 154 -4.30 18.85 -0.53
C LEU A 154 -4.76 19.29 -1.94
N CYS A 155 -4.96 18.33 -2.87
CA CYS A 155 -5.56 18.61 -4.16
C CYS A 155 -7.00 19.13 -4.04
N LEU A 156 -7.82 18.49 -3.20
CA LEU A 156 -9.21 18.95 -2.93
C LEU A 156 -9.25 20.33 -2.27
N GLN A 157 -8.21 20.69 -1.50
CA GLN A 157 -8.06 22.03 -0.90
C GLN A 157 -7.46 23.07 -1.85
N GLY A 158 -7.12 22.70 -3.10
CA GLY A 158 -6.48 23.60 -4.07
C GLY A 158 -5.02 23.97 -3.74
N LYS A 159 -4.35 23.20 -2.87
CA LYS A 159 -2.96 23.43 -2.45
C LYS A 159 -1.93 22.58 -3.21
N ALA A 160 -2.39 21.56 -3.89
CA ALA A 160 -1.58 20.67 -4.71
C ALA A 160 -2.35 20.27 -5.98
N ILE A 161 -1.64 19.73 -6.95
CA ILE A 161 -2.22 19.14 -8.16
C ILE A 161 -1.60 17.78 -8.42
N GLU A 162 -2.44 16.82 -8.79
CA GLU A 162 -2.00 15.49 -9.26
C GLU A 162 -1.77 15.56 -10.77
N GLY A 163 -0.68 14.97 -11.24
CA GLY A 163 -0.38 14.83 -12.65
C GLY A 163 -1.38 13.91 -13.35
N THR A 164 -1.49 14.07 -14.67
CA THR A 164 -2.41 13.28 -15.52
C THR A 164 -1.65 12.23 -16.31
N GLU A 165 -2.37 11.23 -16.84
CA GLU A 165 -1.81 10.16 -17.68
C GLU A 165 -0.58 9.46 -17.05
N LEU A 166 0.59 9.58 -17.65
CA LEU A 166 1.83 8.96 -17.17
C LEU A 166 2.34 9.56 -15.86
N ALA A 167 1.92 10.76 -15.51
CA ALA A 167 2.24 11.43 -14.25
C ALA A 167 1.19 11.19 -13.15
N ARG A 168 0.18 10.36 -13.39
CA ARG A 168 -0.83 10.01 -12.39
C ARG A 168 -0.19 9.40 -11.14
N GLY A 169 -0.62 9.87 -9.96
CA GLY A 169 -0.01 9.50 -8.68
C GLY A 169 1.25 10.29 -8.32
N ARG A 170 1.62 11.29 -9.13
CA ARG A 170 2.65 12.27 -8.83
C ARG A 170 2.01 13.62 -8.52
N PHE A 171 2.55 14.33 -7.57
CA PHE A 171 1.96 15.55 -7.01
C PHE A 171 2.98 16.68 -6.99
N ARG A 172 2.50 17.89 -7.24
CA ARG A 172 3.27 19.13 -7.07
C ARG A 172 2.46 20.17 -6.33
N ARG A 173 3.13 21.12 -5.72
CA ARG A 173 2.49 22.27 -5.04
C ARG A 173 1.91 23.24 -6.05
N ILE A 174 0.80 23.88 -5.69
CA ILE A 174 0.27 25.07 -6.36
C ILE A 174 0.75 26.27 -5.56
N GLU A 175 1.29 27.29 -6.26
CA GLU A 175 1.66 28.59 -5.66
C GLU A 175 0.45 29.37 -5.11
#